data_1d4fc9220389eb78d9030f977420bcff
#
_entry.id   1d4fc9220389eb78d9030f977420bcff
#
_cell.length_a   1.000
_cell.length_b   1.000
_cell.length_c   1.000
_cell.angle_alpha   90.00
_cell.angle_beta   90.00
_cell.angle_gamma   90.00
#
_symmetry.space_group_name_H-M   'P 1'
#
loop_
_entity.id
_entity.type
_entity.pdbx_description
1 polymer ?
#
loop_
_entity_poly.entity_id
_entity_poly.type
_entity_poly.pdbx_seq_one_letter_code
_entity_poly.pdbx_strand_id
1 'polypeptide(L)'
;MQTQDDETMTEEFDATVYYDDDADESYLEDATVAVLGYGSQGHAHAQNLDDSGVDVVVGLPEGNEDRPVAESDGMHVETPPEAAAAGDIVVMLVPDNVQPIVYEQIEDALEPGDTLQFAHGFNVHYGQIEPPEGVDVTMVAPKSPGHLVRRTYQRGEGTPGLVAVEQNASGEAREQALAYAKAIGCTRAGVIETTFREETETDLFGEQAVLCGGVTEMMKVGYEVLVDAGYSPEMAYFE
;
A
#
# COMPACT_ATOMS: atom_id res chain seq x y z
N MET A 1 -35.43 42.42 -5.56
CA MET A 1 -34.95 41.23 -6.27
C MET A 1 -33.44 41.25 -6.12
N GLN A 2 -32.95 40.71 -5.02
CA GLN A 2 -31.53 40.66 -4.70
C GLN A 2 -30.98 39.39 -5.31
N THR A 3 -30.04 39.53 -6.20
CA THR A 3 -29.19 38.46 -6.72
C THR A 3 -28.28 38.02 -5.56
N GLN A 4 -28.53 36.80 -5.03
CA GLN A 4 -27.55 36.12 -4.22
C GLN A 4 -26.41 35.70 -5.14
N ASP A 5 -25.24 36.28 -4.87
CA ASP A 5 -23.99 35.85 -5.48
C ASP A 5 -23.74 34.41 -4.95
N ASP A 6 -23.72 33.49 -5.90
CA ASP A 6 -23.34 32.08 -5.71
C ASP A 6 -21.81 32.06 -5.52
N GLU A 7 -21.35 32.29 -4.29
CA GLU A 7 -19.97 32.01 -3.91
C GLU A 7 -19.80 30.49 -3.96
N THR A 8 -19.40 29.98 -5.12
CA THR A 8 -18.82 28.64 -5.23
C THR A 8 -17.59 28.63 -4.36
N MET A 9 -17.72 28.07 -3.15
CA MET A 9 -16.60 27.67 -2.31
C MET A 9 -15.78 26.64 -3.11
N THR A 10 -14.79 27.10 -3.85
CA THR A 10 -13.66 26.27 -4.22
C THR A 10 -12.88 26.08 -2.91
N GLU A 11 -13.18 25.00 -2.16
CA GLU A 11 -12.26 24.54 -1.13
C GLU A 11 -10.93 24.29 -1.84
N GLU A 12 -9.93 25.09 -1.52
CA GLU A 12 -8.56 24.86 -1.96
C GLU A 12 -8.16 23.50 -1.36
N PHE A 13 -7.78 22.55 -2.22
CA PHE A 13 -7.28 21.25 -1.79
C PHE A 13 -5.92 21.51 -1.11
N ASP A 14 -5.89 21.43 0.21
CA ASP A 14 -4.74 21.82 1.05
C ASP A 14 -3.74 20.65 1.25
N ALA A 15 -3.93 19.51 0.57
CA ALA A 15 -3.06 18.37 0.68
C ALA A 15 -1.84 18.51 -0.26
N THR A 16 -0.65 18.20 0.25
CA THR A 16 0.56 18.11 -0.57
C THR A 16 0.47 16.87 -1.48
N VAL A 17 0.69 17.08 -2.77
CA VAL A 17 0.68 15.99 -3.76
C VAL A 17 2.02 15.98 -4.49
N TYR A 18 2.65 14.82 -4.53
CA TYR A 18 3.94 14.59 -5.20
C TYR A 18 3.74 13.84 -6.52
N TYR A 19 4.53 14.21 -7.52
CA TYR A 19 4.57 13.59 -8.84
C TYR A 19 5.99 13.11 -9.19
N ASP A 20 6.20 12.57 -10.38
CA ASP A 20 7.49 12.01 -10.83
C ASP A 20 8.67 12.97 -10.67
N ASP A 21 8.47 14.27 -10.89
CA ASP A 21 9.51 15.29 -10.79
C ASP A 21 9.89 15.62 -9.32
N ASP A 22 9.04 15.25 -8.37
CA ASP A 22 9.25 15.48 -6.94
C ASP A 22 9.99 14.32 -6.24
N ALA A 23 10.18 13.19 -6.94
CA ALA A 23 10.79 11.97 -6.40
C ALA A 23 12.14 11.67 -7.07
N ASP A 24 13.16 11.49 -6.26
CA ASP A 24 14.54 11.19 -6.69
C ASP A 24 14.83 9.69 -6.51
N GLU A 25 15.01 8.98 -7.63
CA GLU A 25 15.28 7.52 -7.63
C GLU A 25 16.64 7.17 -7.03
N SER A 26 17.56 8.15 -6.88
CA SER A 26 18.88 7.91 -6.29
C SER A 26 18.84 7.39 -4.84
N TYR A 27 17.73 7.62 -4.12
CA TYR A 27 17.50 7.06 -2.79
C TYR A 27 17.27 5.54 -2.77
N LEU A 28 17.14 4.90 -3.95
CA LEU A 28 17.06 3.44 -4.10
C LEU A 28 18.26 2.85 -4.85
N GLU A 29 19.26 3.66 -5.29
CA GLU A 29 20.29 3.26 -6.24
C GLU A 29 21.13 2.20 -5.58
N ASP A 30 21.52 1.90 -4.60
CA ASP A 30 22.29 0.79 -4.03
C ASP A 30 21.49 0.01 -2.95
N ALA A 31 20.16 0.28 -2.83
CA ALA A 31 19.34 -0.32 -1.81
C ALA A 31 18.73 -1.65 -2.28
N THR A 32 18.73 -2.64 -1.39
CA THR A 32 17.95 -3.87 -1.55
C THR A 32 16.61 -3.71 -0.85
N VAL A 33 15.52 -4.03 -1.57
CA VAL A 33 14.15 -4.01 -1.02
C VAL A 33 13.70 -5.43 -0.71
N ALA A 34 13.47 -5.71 0.57
CA ALA A 34 12.88 -6.97 1.03
C ALA A 34 11.36 -6.86 1.08
N VAL A 35 10.65 -7.54 0.18
CA VAL A 35 9.19 -7.57 0.14
C VAL A 35 8.67 -8.79 0.90
N LEU A 36 8.11 -8.59 2.10
CA LEU A 36 7.57 -9.66 2.91
C LEU A 36 6.10 -9.94 2.56
N GLY A 37 5.87 -11.04 1.84
CA GLY A 37 4.58 -11.43 1.27
C GLY A 37 4.50 -11.24 -0.24
N TYR A 38 3.73 -12.12 -0.91
CA TYR A 38 3.56 -12.10 -2.37
C TYR A 38 2.07 -12.19 -2.78
N GLY A 39 1.19 -11.67 -1.91
CA GLY A 39 -0.25 -11.56 -2.14
C GLY A 39 -0.59 -10.40 -3.11
N SER A 40 -1.79 -9.82 -2.92
CA SER A 40 -2.32 -8.79 -3.83
C SER A 40 -1.38 -7.60 -4.05
N GLN A 41 -0.81 -7.02 -2.99
CA GLN A 41 0.13 -5.91 -3.12
C GLN A 41 1.56 -6.41 -3.36
N GLY A 42 1.99 -7.46 -2.63
CA GLY A 42 3.36 -7.93 -2.67
C GLY A 42 3.87 -8.28 -4.07
N HIS A 43 3.08 -9.02 -4.87
CA HIS A 43 3.48 -9.35 -6.25
C HIS A 43 3.60 -8.09 -7.13
N ALA A 44 2.72 -7.11 -6.95
CA ALA A 44 2.74 -5.88 -7.75
C ALA A 44 3.93 -4.99 -7.40
N HIS A 45 4.19 -4.80 -6.09
CA HIS A 45 5.32 -4.01 -5.61
C HIS A 45 6.65 -4.66 -6.04
N ALA A 46 6.85 -5.95 -5.75
CA ALA A 46 8.08 -6.65 -6.09
C ALA A 46 8.40 -6.58 -7.58
N GLN A 47 7.43 -6.90 -8.44
CA GLN A 47 7.64 -6.86 -9.89
C GLN A 47 7.83 -5.44 -10.45
N ASN A 48 7.16 -4.41 -9.88
CA ASN A 48 7.33 -3.03 -10.35
C ASN A 48 8.69 -2.48 -9.92
N LEU A 49 9.17 -2.81 -8.72
CA LEU A 49 10.51 -2.47 -8.26
C LEU A 49 11.59 -3.11 -9.13
N ASP A 50 11.49 -4.41 -9.40
CA ASP A 50 12.42 -5.14 -10.27
C ASP A 50 12.44 -4.55 -11.69
N ASP A 51 11.27 -4.30 -12.30
CA ASP A 51 11.15 -3.63 -13.60
C ASP A 51 11.74 -2.20 -13.60
N SER A 52 11.81 -1.54 -12.44
CA SER A 52 12.43 -0.22 -12.25
C SER A 52 13.94 -0.30 -11.98
N GLY A 53 14.49 -1.51 -11.90
CA GLY A 53 15.93 -1.76 -11.71
C GLY A 53 16.39 -1.74 -10.25
N VAL A 54 15.47 -1.86 -9.30
CA VAL A 54 15.77 -1.99 -7.87
C VAL A 54 16.05 -3.45 -7.54
N ASP A 55 17.06 -3.72 -6.72
CA ASP A 55 17.32 -5.05 -6.21
C ASP A 55 16.21 -5.49 -5.23
N VAL A 56 15.55 -6.63 -5.54
CA VAL A 56 14.40 -7.12 -4.76
C VAL A 56 14.64 -8.53 -4.26
N VAL A 57 14.37 -8.76 -2.97
CA VAL A 57 14.26 -10.08 -2.38
C VAL A 57 12.85 -10.26 -1.79
N VAL A 58 12.20 -11.38 -2.10
CA VAL A 58 10.86 -11.68 -1.59
C VAL A 58 10.96 -12.61 -0.38
N GLY A 59 10.39 -12.21 0.75
CA GLY A 59 10.35 -13.00 1.98
C GLY A 59 9.07 -13.83 2.08
N LEU A 60 9.20 -15.17 1.96
CA LEU A 60 8.09 -16.11 2.11
C LEU A 60 8.51 -17.32 2.94
N PRO A 61 7.66 -17.81 3.87
CA PRO A 61 7.95 -19.02 4.63
C PRO A 61 8.17 -20.23 3.74
N GLU A 62 8.97 -21.20 4.19
CA GLU A 62 9.08 -22.49 3.51
C GLU A 62 7.70 -23.15 3.38
N GLY A 63 7.37 -23.66 2.19
CA GLY A 63 6.08 -24.29 1.91
C GLY A 63 4.89 -23.34 1.71
N ASN A 64 5.14 -22.04 1.69
CA ASN A 64 4.10 -21.06 1.30
C ASN A 64 3.67 -21.30 -0.16
N GLU A 65 2.37 -21.21 -0.43
CA GLU A 65 1.79 -21.47 -1.76
C GLU A 65 2.18 -20.44 -2.83
N ASP A 66 2.53 -19.21 -2.42
CA ASP A 66 2.95 -18.14 -3.33
C ASP A 66 4.43 -18.25 -3.72
N ARG A 67 5.24 -19.06 -3.00
CA ARG A 67 6.68 -19.19 -3.29
C ARG A 67 6.98 -19.67 -4.71
N PRO A 68 6.34 -20.75 -5.24
CA PRO A 68 6.53 -21.16 -6.62
C PRO A 68 6.06 -20.11 -7.63
N VAL A 69 5.08 -19.28 -7.27
CA VAL A 69 4.58 -18.19 -8.14
C VAL A 69 5.64 -17.09 -8.24
N ALA A 70 6.15 -16.62 -7.10
CA ALA A 70 7.21 -15.60 -7.06
C ALA A 70 8.47 -16.04 -7.81
N GLU A 71 8.92 -17.30 -7.61
CA GLU A 71 10.05 -17.88 -8.34
C GLU A 71 9.78 -17.97 -9.85
N SER A 72 8.55 -18.30 -10.27
CA SER A 72 8.15 -18.34 -11.69
C SER A 72 8.10 -16.95 -12.33
N ASP A 73 7.80 -15.92 -11.54
CA ASP A 73 7.84 -14.52 -11.96
C ASP A 73 9.26 -13.94 -12.00
N GLY A 74 10.28 -14.75 -11.64
CA GLY A 74 11.69 -14.39 -11.68
C GLY A 74 12.23 -13.77 -10.39
N MET A 75 11.45 -13.72 -9.32
CA MET A 75 11.87 -13.14 -8.05
C MET A 75 12.85 -14.05 -7.31
N HIS A 76 13.85 -13.44 -6.65
CA HIS A 76 14.67 -14.11 -5.65
C HIS A 76 13.85 -14.28 -4.36
N VAL A 77 13.73 -15.52 -3.86
CA VAL A 77 12.85 -15.83 -2.72
C VAL A 77 13.63 -16.47 -1.59
N GLU A 78 13.57 -15.84 -0.42
CA GLU A 78 14.16 -16.30 0.84
C GLU A 78 13.09 -16.50 1.93
N THR A 79 13.48 -16.93 3.12
CA THR A 79 12.60 -16.86 4.30
C THR A 79 12.46 -15.41 4.78
N PRO A 80 11.38 -15.05 5.52
CA PRO A 80 11.22 -13.67 5.97
C PRO A 80 12.40 -13.11 6.77
N PRO A 81 13.04 -13.86 7.71
CA PRO A 81 14.25 -13.39 8.39
C PRO A 81 15.46 -13.20 7.47
N GLU A 82 15.67 -14.10 6.49
CA GLU A 82 16.78 -13.99 5.54
C GLU A 82 16.58 -12.83 4.58
N ALA A 83 15.34 -12.62 4.11
CA ALA A 83 15.00 -11.49 3.26
C ALA A 83 15.16 -10.17 4.03
N ALA A 84 14.68 -10.06 5.26
CA ALA A 84 14.83 -8.87 6.09
C ALA A 84 16.29 -8.54 6.38
N ALA A 85 17.12 -9.55 6.66
CA ALA A 85 18.56 -9.35 6.89
C ALA A 85 19.34 -8.95 5.62
N ALA A 86 18.78 -9.13 4.44
CA ALA A 86 19.39 -8.72 3.18
C ALA A 86 18.88 -7.35 2.67
N GLY A 87 17.78 -6.84 3.25
CA GLY A 87 17.12 -5.63 2.78
C GLY A 87 17.47 -4.40 3.59
N ASP A 88 17.79 -3.30 2.92
CA ASP A 88 17.90 -1.96 3.53
C ASP A 88 16.49 -1.35 3.74
N ILE A 89 15.52 -1.76 2.93
CA ILE A 89 14.11 -1.40 3.04
C ILE A 89 13.29 -2.69 3.16
N VAL A 90 12.67 -2.90 4.32
CA VAL A 90 11.83 -4.06 4.60
C VAL A 90 10.36 -3.66 4.49
N VAL A 91 9.66 -4.21 3.49
CA VAL A 91 8.27 -3.85 3.19
C VAL A 91 7.31 -4.93 3.66
N MET A 92 6.45 -4.59 4.62
CA MET A 92 5.50 -5.50 5.25
C MET A 92 4.20 -5.58 4.44
N LEU A 93 4.08 -6.59 3.56
CA LEU A 93 2.91 -6.78 2.67
C LEU A 93 2.16 -8.10 2.92
N VAL A 94 2.28 -8.63 4.11
CA VAL A 94 1.41 -9.70 4.62
C VAL A 94 0.14 -9.11 5.25
N PRO A 95 -0.96 -9.89 5.40
CA PRO A 95 -2.18 -9.40 6.05
C PRO A 95 -1.94 -8.85 7.47
N ASP A 96 -2.69 -7.82 7.88
CA ASP A 96 -2.49 -7.11 9.14
C ASP A 96 -2.45 -8.02 10.39
N ASN A 97 -3.30 -9.05 10.41
CA ASN A 97 -3.33 -10.02 11.50
C ASN A 97 -2.11 -10.96 11.51
N VAL A 98 -1.31 -10.99 10.46
CA VAL A 98 -0.09 -11.79 10.33
C VAL A 98 1.15 -10.94 10.58
N GLN A 99 1.08 -9.63 10.32
CA GLN A 99 2.23 -8.73 10.44
C GLN A 99 2.93 -8.80 11.79
N PRO A 100 2.25 -8.78 12.97
CA PRO A 100 2.96 -8.88 14.25
C PRO A 100 3.76 -10.18 14.40
N ILE A 101 3.22 -11.31 13.87
CA ILE A 101 3.90 -12.60 13.93
C ILE A 101 5.15 -12.63 13.03
N VAL A 102 5.08 -11.98 11.87
CA VAL A 102 6.24 -11.86 10.98
C VAL A 102 7.25 -10.87 11.57
N TYR A 103 6.78 -9.77 12.16
CA TYR A 103 7.63 -8.79 12.80
C TYR A 103 8.47 -9.39 13.92
N GLU A 104 7.89 -10.22 14.80
CA GLU A 104 8.63 -10.96 15.84
C GLU A 104 9.76 -11.85 15.27
N GLN A 105 9.70 -12.26 14.01
CA GLN A 105 10.72 -13.08 13.38
C GLN A 105 11.85 -12.27 12.75
N ILE A 106 11.59 -10.98 12.44
CA ILE A 106 12.52 -10.13 11.70
C ILE A 106 13.06 -8.96 12.50
N GLU A 107 12.49 -8.68 13.68
CA GLU A 107 12.87 -7.49 14.47
C GLU A 107 14.35 -7.44 14.82
N ASP A 108 14.96 -8.59 15.10
CA ASP A 108 16.40 -8.72 15.39
C ASP A 108 17.31 -8.52 14.14
N ALA A 109 16.72 -8.55 12.95
CA ALA A 109 17.44 -8.33 11.69
C ALA A 109 17.43 -6.86 11.24
N LEU A 110 16.55 -6.03 11.84
CA LEU A 110 16.50 -4.61 11.53
C LEU A 110 17.66 -3.86 12.21
N GLU A 111 18.50 -3.23 11.40
CA GLU A 111 19.65 -2.45 11.87
C GLU A 111 19.35 -0.94 11.84
N PRO A 112 20.08 -0.12 12.63
CA PRO A 112 19.97 1.34 12.53
C PRO A 112 20.34 1.83 11.12
N GLY A 113 19.42 2.57 10.51
CA GLY A 113 19.54 3.07 9.13
C GLY A 113 18.64 2.33 8.15
N ASP A 114 18.09 1.17 8.53
CA ASP A 114 17.08 0.49 7.73
C ASP A 114 15.74 1.22 7.75
N THR A 115 14.89 0.86 6.81
CA THR A 115 13.51 1.33 6.74
C THR A 115 12.53 0.16 6.86
N LEU A 116 11.61 0.25 7.82
CA LEU A 116 10.44 -0.63 7.88
C LEU A 116 9.25 0.10 7.23
N GLN A 117 8.81 -0.42 6.08
CA GLN A 117 7.76 0.20 5.28
C GLN A 117 6.48 -0.62 5.26
N PHE A 118 5.35 0.07 5.24
CA PHE A 118 4.00 -0.51 5.21
C PHE A 118 3.21 -0.01 4.00
N ALA A 119 2.13 -0.71 3.65
CA ALA A 119 1.12 -0.24 2.69
C ALA A 119 -0.21 0.10 3.37
N HIS A 120 -0.32 -0.10 4.69
CA HIS A 120 -1.43 0.29 5.56
C HIS A 120 -0.92 0.49 6.98
N GLY A 121 -1.41 1.53 7.66
CA GLY A 121 -0.84 1.96 8.94
C GLY A 121 -1.34 1.20 10.18
N PHE A 122 -2.20 0.20 10.06
CA PHE A 122 -2.94 -0.44 11.17
C PHE A 122 -2.05 -0.85 12.35
N ASN A 123 -1.04 -1.67 12.12
CA ASN A 123 -0.25 -2.26 13.19
C ASN A 123 0.64 -1.26 13.93
N VAL A 124 1.13 -0.23 13.23
CA VAL A 124 1.90 0.86 13.84
C VAL A 124 0.96 1.80 14.59
N HIS A 125 -0.13 2.25 13.95
CA HIS A 125 -1.09 3.17 14.55
C HIS A 125 -1.71 2.61 15.86
N TYR A 126 -2.02 1.31 15.90
CA TYR A 126 -2.59 0.67 17.09
C TYR A 126 -1.55 0.03 18.02
N GLY A 127 -0.25 0.30 17.82
CA GLY A 127 0.82 -0.18 18.69
C GLY A 127 0.96 -1.69 18.78
N GLN A 128 0.64 -2.41 17.69
CA GLN A 128 0.87 -3.85 17.56
C GLN A 128 2.31 -4.16 17.10
N ILE A 129 2.94 -3.19 16.44
CA ILE A 129 4.33 -3.20 16.02
C ILE A 129 4.97 -1.89 16.50
N GLU A 130 6.06 -2.02 17.26
CA GLU A 130 6.85 -0.90 17.78
C GLU A 130 8.28 -1.02 17.23
N PRO A 131 8.59 -0.35 16.09
CA PRO A 131 9.92 -0.43 15.48
C PRO A 131 11.01 0.20 16.35
N PRO A 132 12.29 -0.24 16.22
CA PRO A 132 13.43 0.34 16.95
C PRO A 132 13.64 1.82 16.61
N GLU A 133 14.12 2.63 17.57
CA GLU A 133 14.35 4.09 17.40
C GLU A 133 15.33 4.45 16.25
N GLY A 134 16.20 3.53 15.85
CA GLY A 134 17.20 3.74 14.78
C GLY A 134 16.71 3.43 13.37
N VAL A 135 15.47 2.96 13.21
CA VAL A 135 14.87 2.51 11.94
C VAL A 135 13.89 3.56 11.44
N ASP A 136 13.88 3.85 10.15
CA ASP A 136 12.84 4.68 9.56
C ASP A 136 11.52 3.90 9.48
N VAL A 137 10.39 4.57 9.71
CA VAL A 137 9.07 3.95 9.58
C VAL A 137 8.23 4.75 8.60
N THR A 138 7.95 4.12 7.46
CA THR A 138 7.27 4.78 6.34
C THR A 138 6.06 3.98 5.87
N MET A 139 5.20 4.64 5.13
CA MET A 139 4.08 4.00 4.44
C MET A 139 3.98 4.52 3.01
N VAL A 140 3.83 3.59 2.07
CA VAL A 140 3.42 3.88 0.69
C VAL A 140 2.22 3.00 0.37
N ALA A 141 1.04 3.61 0.28
CA ALA A 141 -0.24 2.93 0.14
C ALA A 141 -0.91 3.22 -1.21
N PRO A 142 -0.71 2.38 -2.24
CA PRO A 142 -1.44 2.51 -3.50
C PRO A 142 -2.94 2.32 -3.27
N LYS A 143 -3.77 3.25 -3.76
CA LYS A 143 -5.24 3.18 -3.62
C LYS A 143 -5.87 2.43 -4.79
N SER A 144 -5.41 1.19 -4.99
CA SER A 144 -5.93 0.23 -5.97
C SER A 144 -5.58 -1.20 -5.57
N PRO A 145 -6.37 -2.19 -5.97
CA PRO A 145 -5.98 -3.59 -5.85
C PRO A 145 -4.66 -3.87 -6.57
N GLY A 146 -3.82 -4.75 -6.04
CA GLY A 146 -2.47 -4.99 -6.54
C GLY A 146 -2.42 -5.34 -8.04
N HIS A 147 -3.34 -6.14 -8.55
CA HIS A 147 -3.40 -6.46 -9.98
C HIS A 147 -3.65 -5.23 -10.87
N LEU A 148 -4.28 -4.17 -10.35
CA LEU A 148 -4.40 -2.88 -11.04
C LEU A 148 -3.11 -2.08 -10.94
N VAL A 149 -2.46 -2.04 -9.76
CA VAL A 149 -1.15 -1.41 -9.58
C VAL A 149 -0.16 -1.97 -10.61
N ARG A 150 -0.07 -3.30 -10.73
CA ARG A 150 0.80 -3.95 -11.72
C ARG A 150 0.41 -3.61 -13.17
N ARG A 151 -0.86 -3.75 -13.51
CA ARG A 151 -1.35 -3.55 -14.89
C ARG A 151 -1.21 -2.11 -15.38
N THR A 152 -1.48 -1.12 -14.52
CA THR A 152 -1.32 0.30 -14.90
C THR A 152 0.15 0.64 -15.05
N TYR A 153 1.01 0.13 -14.16
CA TYR A 153 2.46 0.29 -14.28
C TYR A 153 2.98 -0.22 -15.63
N GLN A 154 2.61 -1.45 -16.04
CA GLN A 154 3.01 -2.05 -17.32
C GLN A 154 2.55 -1.24 -18.55
N ARG A 155 1.54 -0.39 -18.41
CA ARG A 155 1.05 0.52 -19.45
C ARG A 155 1.75 1.87 -19.47
N GLY A 156 2.69 2.11 -18.56
CA GLY A 156 3.31 3.41 -18.35
C GLY A 156 2.40 4.42 -17.64
N GLU A 157 1.29 3.94 -17.09
CA GLU A 157 0.36 4.69 -16.25
C GLU A 157 0.69 4.46 -14.76
N GLY A 158 -0.03 5.13 -13.85
CA GLY A 158 0.09 4.93 -12.41
C GLY A 158 -1.25 4.77 -11.73
N THR A 159 -1.22 4.32 -10.48
CA THR A 159 -2.36 4.40 -9.56
C THR A 159 -2.04 5.41 -8.48
N PRO A 160 -2.98 6.28 -8.08
CA PRO A 160 -2.71 7.22 -7.00
C PRO A 160 -2.36 6.48 -5.71
N GLY A 161 -1.50 7.08 -4.90
CA GLY A 161 -1.07 6.52 -3.63
C GLY A 161 -1.05 7.54 -2.52
N LEU A 162 -0.81 7.06 -1.31
CA LEU A 162 -0.55 7.89 -0.14
C LEU A 162 0.89 7.63 0.33
N VAL A 163 1.52 8.64 0.91
CA VAL A 163 2.81 8.54 1.59
C VAL A 163 2.71 9.11 2.99
N ALA A 164 3.31 8.43 3.95
CA ALA A 164 3.42 8.92 5.32
C ALA A 164 4.74 8.50 5.96
N VAL A 165 5.22 9.30 6.91
CA VAL A 165 6.40 9.03 7.73
C VAL A 165 5.98 9.07 9.19
N GLU A 166 6.14 7.96 9.89
CA GLU A 166 5.89 7.87 11.34
C GLU A 166 7.17 8.10 12.14
N GLN A 167 8.30 7.53 11.66
CA GLN A 167 9.62 7.70 12.26
C GLN A 167 10.63 8.05 11.17
N ASN A 168 11.42 9.09 11.42
CA ASN A 168 12.46 9.58 10.51
C ASN A 168 13.81 9.59 11.26
N ALA A 169 14.42 8.44 11.41
CA ALA A 169 15.68 8.26 12.13
C ALA A 169 16.88 8.71 11.28
N SER A 170 16.84 8.48 9.98
CA SER A 170 17.88 8.88 9.03
C SER A 170 17.85 10.38 8.71
N GLY A 171 16.67 11.01 8.76
CA GLY A 171 16.41 12.35 8.26
C GLY A 171 15.99 12.40 6.79
N GLU A 172 15.94 11.24 6.07
CA GLU A 172 15.67 11.09 4.64
C GLU A 172 14.48 10.15 4.34
N ALA A 173 13.73 9.73 5.38
CA ALA A 173 12.66 8.74 5.27
C ALA A 173 11.57 9.10 4.24
N ARG A 174 11.22 10.38 4.10
CA ARG A 174 10.22 10.83 3.14
C ARG A 174 10.75 10.73 1.71
N GLU A 175 11.97 11.16 1.48
CA GLU A 175 12.63 11.14 0.18
C GLU A 175 12.75 9.69 -0.33
N GLN A 176 13.14 8.77 0.55
CA GLN A 176 13.19 7.34 0.24
C GLN A 176 11.80 6.75 -0.04
N ALA A 177 10.78 7.10 0.75
CA ALA A 177 9.40 6.66 0.51
C ALA A 177 8.84 7.19 -0.83
N LEU A 178 9.18 8.42 -1.22
CA LEU A 178 8.81 8.98 -2.53
C LEU A 178 9.55 8.28 -3.68
N ALA A 179 10.83 7.96 -3.53
CA ALA A 179 11.58 7.17 -4.50
C ALA A 179 10.94 5.77 -4.68
N TYR A 180 10.56 5.13 -3.58
CA TYR A 180 9.82 3.87 -3.63
C TYR A 180 8.46 4.01 -4.34
N ALA A 181 7.68 5.04 -4.01
CA ALA A 181 6.40 5.31 -4.66
C ALA A 181 6.54 5.53 -6.18
N LYS A 182 7.65 6.15 -6.61
CA LYS A 182 8.00 6.31 -8.02
C LYS A 182 8.37 4.98 -8.66
N ALA A 183 9.20 4.19 -8.03
CA ALA A 183 9.61 2.88 -8.54
C ALA A 183 8.43 1.92 -8.74
N ILE A 184 7.40 1.99 -7.88
CA ILE A 184 6.17 1.23 -8.10
C ILE A 184 5.14 1.92 -9.01
N GLY A 185 5.42 3.15 -9.48
CA GLY A 185 4.64 3.89 -10.48
C GLY A 185 3.53 4.78 -9.93
N CYS A 186 3.41 4.97 -8.61
CA CYS A 186 2.35 5.77 -8.01
C CYS A 186 2.47 7.27 -8.33
N THR A 187 3.67 7.82 -8.41
CA THR A 187 3.93 9.24 -8.70
C THR A 187 3.48 9.67 -10.08
N ARG A 188 3.32 8.74 -11.04
CA ARG A 188 2.73 9.02 -12.37
C ARG A 188 1.28 9.49 -12.26
N ALA A 189 0.55 9.06 -11.24
CA ALA A 189 -0.84 9.48 -10.98
C ALA A 189 -0.94 10.51 -9.85
N GLY A 190 0.09 10.61 -9.01
CA GLY A 190 0.17 11.48 -7.85
C GLY A 190 0.10 10.73 -6.52
N VAL A 191 0.90 11.17 -5.56
CA VAL A 191 1.01 10.62 -4.21
C VAL A 191 0.70 11.71 -3.20
N ILE A 192 -0.31 11.51 -2.37
CA ILE A 192 -0.77 12.48 -1.37
C ILE A 192 -0.04 12.23 -0.05
N GLU A 193 0.52 13.28 0.54
CA GLU A 193 1.09 13.21 1.89
C GLU A 193 -0.03 13.11 2.94
N THR A 194 0.14 12.18 3.88
CA THR A 194 -0.81 11.93 4.98
C THR A 194 -0.07 11.47 6.24
N THR A 195 -0.78 10.91 7.21
CA THR A 195 -0.24 10.30 8.43
C THR A 195 -0.70 8.86 8.54
N PHE A 196 0.03 8.04 9.31
CA PHE A 196 -0.39 6.66 9.62
C PHE A 196 -1.80 6.61 10.22
N ARG A 197 -2.10 7.54 11.11
CA ARG A 197 -3.43 7.66 11.71
C ARG A 197 -4.52 7.94 10.70
N GLU A 198 -4.34 8.99 9.89
CA GLU A 198 -5.36 9.43 8.95
C GLU A 198 -5.63 8.36 7.89
N GLU A 199 -4.56 7.78 7.31
CA GLU A 199 -4.70 6.67 6.37
C GLU A 199 -5.46 5.51 7.00
N THR A 200 -5.03 5.04 8.18
CA THR A 200 -5.64 3.87 8.83
C THR A 200 -7.11 4.07 9.15
N GLU A 201 -7.46 5.20 9.78
CA GLU A 201 -8.84 5.46 10.20
C GLU A 201 -9.78 5.68 9.00
N THR A 202 -9.33 6.38 7.97
CA THR A 202 -10.15 6.66 6.78
C THR A 202 -10.27 5.46 5.85
N ASP A 203 -9.22 4.67 5.68
CA ASP A 203 -9.23 3.44 4.88
C ASP A 203 -10.16 2.39 5.50
N LEU A 204 -10.03 2.10 6.79
CA LEU A 204 -10.93 1.20 7.52
C LEU A 204 -12.40 1.66 7.44
N PHE A 205 -12.66 2.95 7.58
CA PHE A 205 -14.01 3.48 7.44
C PHE A 205 -14.53 3.29 6.01
N GLY A 206 -13.72 3.64 5.01
CA GLY A 206 -14.07 3.51 3.60
C GLY A 206 -14.36 2.07 3.20
N GLU A 207 -13.55 1.12 3.64
CA GLU A 207 -13.77 -0.29 3.38
C GLU A 207 -15.06 -0.82 4.03
N GLN A 208 -15.24 -0.57 5.31
CA GLN A 208 -16.38 -1.12 6.07
C GLN A 208 -17.69 -0.44 5.73
N ALA A 209 -17.71 0.90 5.68
CA ALA A 209 -18.94 1.67 5.50
C ALA A 209 -19.36 1.83 4.03
N VAL A 210 -18.41 1.77 3.09
CA VAL A 210 -18.69 2.09 1.67
C VAL A 210 -18.31 0.93 0.75
N LEU A 211 -17.01 0.66 0.57
CA LEU A 211 -16.50 -0.16 -0.54
C LEU A 211 -16.84 -1.65 -0.42
N CYS A 212 -16.62 -2.25 0.72
CA CYS A 212 -16.79 -3.69 0.92
C CYS A 212 -18.10 -4.01 1.66
N GLY A 213 -18.45 -3.28 2.70
CA GLY A 213 -19.66 -3.48 3.48
C GLY A 213 -20.89 -2.79 2.88
N GLY A 214 -20.84 -1.47 2.74
CA GLY A 214 -22.01 -0.65 2.42
C GLY A 214 -22.60 -0.91 1.03
N VAL A 215 -21.76 -0.93 -0.01
CA VAL A 215 -22.22 -1.14 -1.40
C VAL A 215 -22.85 -2.50 -1.57
N THR A 216 -22.23 -3.54 -1.04
CA THR A 216 -22.74 -4.92 -1.16
C THR A 216 -24.08 -5.10 -0.41
N GLU A 217 -24.20 -4.53 0.79
CA GLU A 217 -25.45 -4.59 1.55
C GLU A 217 -26.56 -3.76 0.89
N MET A 218 -26.24 -2.58 0.33
CA MET A 218 -27.20 -1.76 -0.42
C MET A 218 -27.74 -2.50 -1.66
N MET A 219 -26.87 -3.17 -2.42
CA MET A 219 -27.28 -3.99 -3.57
C MET A 219 -28.20 -5.13 -3.14
N LYS A 220 -27.84 -5.84 -2.07
CA LYS A 220 -28.65 -6.94 -1.51
C LYS A 220 -30.02 -6.46 -1.05
N VAL A 221 -30.09 -5.38 -0.26
CA VAL A 221 -31.36 -4.81 0.21
C VAL A 221 -32.22 -4.34 -0.96
N GLY A 222 -31.64 -3.70 -1.97
CA GLY A 222 -32.37 -3.29 -3.18
C GLY A 222 -33.01 -4.49 -3.91
N TYR A 223 -32.23 -5.56 -4.07
CA TYR A 223 -32.75 -6.81 -4.64
C TYR A 223 -33.89 -7.41 -3.80
N GLU A 224 -33.71 -7.54 -2.49
CA GLU A 224 -34.69 -8.11 -1.57
C GLU A 224 -36.01 -7.31 -1.59
N VAL A 225 -35.94 -5.97 -1.60
CA VAL A 225 -37.13 -5.11 -1.69
C VAL A 225 -37.97 -5.37 -2.97
N LEU A 226 -37.31 -5.56 -4.10
CA LEU A 226 -38.01 -5.86 -5.35
C LEU A 226 -38.67 -7.26 -5.33
N VAL A 227 -37.96 -8.26 -4.82
CA VAL A 227 -38.49 -9.63 -4.69
C VAL A 227 -39.66 -9.68 -3.72
N ASP A 228 -39.56 -9.01 -2.56
CA ASP A 228 -40.66 -8.93 -1.57
C ASP A 228 -41.87 -8.17 -2.10
N ALA A 229 -41.68 -7.23 -3.02
CA ALA A 229 -42.77 -6.55 -3.74
C ALA A 229 -43.43 -7.41 -4.81
N GLY A 230 -42.97 -8.66 -5.02
CA GLY A 230 -43.54 -9.63 -5.94
C GLY A 230 -42.99 -9.61 -7.37
N TYR A 231 -41.89 -8.90 -7.62
CA TYR A 231 -41.19 -8.98 -8.91
C TYR A 231 -40.35 -10.26 -8.99
N SER A 232 -40.06 -10.73 -10.20
CA SER A 232 -39.26 -11.93 -10.37
C SER A 232 -37.79 -11.67 -9.95
N PRO A 233 -37.15 -12.68 -9.36
CA PRO A 233 -35.71 -12.53 -8.96
C PRO A 233 -34.81 -12.14 -10.13
N GLU A 234 -35.09 -12.61 -11.33
CA GLU A 234 -34.32 -12.29 -12.52
C GLU A 234 -34.39 -10.79 -12.84
N MET A 235 -35.60 -10.20 -12.79
CA MET A 235 -35.78 -8.76 -13.02
C MET A 235 -35.13 -7.94 -11.92
N ALA A 236 -35.28 -8.36 -10.66
CA ALA A 236 -34.63 -7.70 -9.51
C ALA A 236 -33.10 -7.71 -9.61
N TYR A 237 -32.52 -8.77 -10.21
CA TYR A 237 -31.09 -8.89 -10.42
C TYR A 237 -30.58 -8.02 -11.59
N PHE A 238 -31.36 -7.89 -12.66
CA PHE A 238 -30.95 -7.12 -13.83
C PHE A 238 -31.07 -5.61 -13.66
N GLU A 239 -31.93 -5.12 -12.76
CA GLU A 239 -32.07 -3.69 -12.45
C GLU A 239 -31.09 -3.20 -11.37
#